data_fbf203c20a588599d6b7e276175a7970
#
_entry.id   fbf203c20a588599d6b7e276175a7970
#
_cell.length_a   1.000
_cell.length_b   1.000
_cell.length_c   1.000
_cell.angle_alpha   90.00
_cell.angle_beta   90.00
_cell.angle_gamma   90.00
#
_symmetry.space_group_name_H-M   'P 1'
#
loop_
_entity.id
_entity.type
_entity.pdbx_description
1 polymer ?
#
loop_
_entity_poly.entity_id
_entity_poly.type
_entity_poly.pdbx_seq_one_letter_code
_entity_poly.pdbx_strand_id
1 'polypeptide(L)'
;MNNTLKTCIEEKKTSYTPIWFMRQAGRYLPEFREIRKENPNFIKLCLNPNLVNEITLQPLKRFDLDAAIIFSDILMIPYGLGQKVEFKKGFGPILENINLDKIINTDPVDFVQKLLSVYKGIEKVKNNLKEKELIGFVGAPWTLLLYMLNKQSPKNNFDFNKINKDKYLINRLLKKIEEMICLHADKQIEAGANVIQIFDSWAGLLPGRELAKYCYMPILKVVNHIKLKKIPVICFPKGIRENYIDFCSTVKPDCISIDYEVDPKLIKEKLNGLPVQGGLDPKILLEDKEKIKKNTENYLNIFKDYPYIFNLGHGVLPEIKPETIEYIIQLVRNKK
;
A
#
# COMPACT_ATOMS: atom_id res chain seq x y z
N MET A 1 -15.30 -21.95 0.47
CA MET A 1 -15.80 -20.71 -0.14
C MET A 1 -14.60 -19.88 -0.58
N ASN A 2 -14.67 -19.34 -1.76
CA ASN A 2 -13.46 -18.86 -2.43
C ASN A 2 -13.05 -17.48 -1.93
N ASN A 3 -11.91 -17.40 -1.32
CA ASN A 3 -11.19 -16.16 -1.06
C ASN A 3 -10.81 -15.51 -2.40
N THR A 4 -11.73 -14.72 -2.94
CA THR A 4 -11.72 -14.30 -4.35
C THR A 4 -10.48 -13.47 -4.72
N LEU A 5 -9.99 -12.62 -3.78
CA LEU A 5 -8.79 -11.80 -4.03
C LEU A 5 -7.54 -12.69 -4.11
N LYS A 6 -7.35 -13.60 -3.13
CA LYS A 6 -6.22 -14.52 -3.11
C LYS A 6 -6.27 -15.49 -4.30
N THR A 7 -7.44 -16.02 -4.63
CA THR A 7 -7.66 -16.87 -5.81
C THR A 7 -7.30 -16.13 -7.10
N CYS A 8 -7.67 -14.84 -7.24
CA CYS A 8 -7.28 -14.02 -8.38
C CYS A 8 -5.77 -13.90 -8.52
N ILE A 9 -5.04 -13.75 -7.41
CA ILE A 9 -3.59 -13.60 -7.42
C ILE A 9 -2.89 -14.95 -7.70
N GLU A 10 -3.28 -16.01 -7.01
CA GLU A 10 -2.57 -17.30 -7.04
C GLU A 10 -2.98 -18.17 -8.23
N GLU A 11 -4.28 -18.29 -8.48
CA GLU A 11 -4.83 -19.14 -9.55
C GLU A 11 -5.04 -18.38 -10.87
N LYS A 12 -4.91 -17.05 -10.84
CA LYS A 12 -5.13 -16.16 -12.00
C LYS A 12 -6.53 -16.31 -12.62
N LYS A 13 -7.50 -16.68 -11.81
CA LYS A 13 -8.90 -16.91 -12.20
C LYS A 13 -9.83 -16.37 -11.12
N THR A 14 -10.98 -15.86 -11.52
CA THR A 14 -12.03 -15.45 -10.61
C THR A 14 -13.40 -15.68 -11.24
N SER A 15 -14.41 -15.93 -10.41
CA SER A 15 -15.82 -15.99 -10.84
C SER A 15 -16.40 -14.58 -11.03
N TYR A 16 -15.79 -13.57 -10.41
CA TYR A 16 -16.14 -12.16 -10.53
C TYR A 16 -14.90 -11.31 -10.21
N THR A 17 -14.90 -10.02 -10.58
CA THR A 17 -13.80 -9.10 -10.30
C THR A 17 -13.74 -8.76 -8.83
N PRO A 18 -12.68 -9.15 -8.08
CA PRO A 18 -12.51 -8.72 -6.69
C PRO A 18 -12.35 -7.21 -6.58
N ILE A 19 -12.86 -6.63 -5.48
CA ILE A 19 -12.79 -5.18 -5.25
C ILE A 19 -12.41 -4.84 -3.81
N TRP A 20 -11.47 -3.92 -3.68
CA TRP A 20 -11.13 -3.21 -2.46
C TRP A 20 -10.50 -1.87 -2.84
N PHE A 21 -10.31 -0.94 -1.90
CA PHE A 21 -9.74 0.37 -2.20
C PHE A 21 -8.59 0.74 -1.28
N MET A 22 -7.49 1.24 -1.85
CA MET A 22 -6.47 1.93 -1.08
C MET A 22 -7.09 3.10 -0.33
N ARG A 23 -6.83 3.21 0.99
CA ARG A 23 -7.45 4.18 1.90
C ARG A 23 -8.97 4.00 2.04
N GLN A 24 -9.50 2.78 1.87
CA GLN A 24 -10.92 2.49 2.10
C GLN A 24 -11.37 2.83 3.52
N ALA A 25 -10.52 2.67 4.52
CA ALA A 25 -10.69 3.27 5.84
C ALA A 25 -10.05 4.67 5.83
N GLY A 26 -10.84 5.72 5.69
CA GLY A 26 -10.28 7.04 5.43
C GLY A 26 -11.23 8.20 5.70
N ARG A 27 -10.70 9.43 5.50
CA ARG A 27 -11.38 10.70 5.83
C ARG A 27 -12.70 10.94 5.08
N TYR A 28 -12.98 10.21 4.02
CA TYR A 28 -14.26 10.29 3.33
C TYR A 28 -15.42 9.66 4.12
N LEU A 29 -15.10 8.74 5.07
CA LEU A 29 -16.09 8.11 5.94
C LEU A 29 -16.42 9.02 7.15
N PRO A 30 -17.72 9.30 7.42
CA PRO A 30 -18.13 10.08 8.59
C PRO A 30 -17.66 9.44 9.90
N GLU A 31 -17.85 8.13 10.08
CA GLU A 31 -17.45 7.36 11.27
C GLU A 31 -15.93 7.41 11.52
N PHE A 32 -15.11 7.45 10.48
CA PHE A 32 -13.68 7.66 10.64
C PHE A 32 -13.36 9.08 11.12
N ARG A 33 -14.08 10.10 10.60
CA ARG A 33 -13.86 11.49 11.02
C ARG A 33 -14.18 11.71 12.49
N GLU A 34 -15.23 11.06 13.02
CA GLU A 34 -15.56 11.14 14.46
C GLU A 34 -14.43 10.55 15.32
N ILE A 35 -13.94 9.34 15.00
CA ILE A 35 -12.78 8.76 15.69
C ILE A 35 -11.57 9.70 15.62
N ARG A 36 -11.31 10.31 14.46
CA ARG A 36 -10.18 11.23 14.28
C ARG A 36 -10.31 12.52 15.06
N LYS A 37 -11.51 13.00 15.28
CA LYS A 37 -11.78 14.19 16.10
C LYS A 37 -11.41 13.95 17.55
N GLU A 38 -11.77 12.80 18.09
CA GLU A 38 -11.45 12.41 19.47
C GLU A 38 -9.98 11.97 19.64
N ASN A 39 -9.36 11.46 18.57
CA ASN A 39 -8.00 10.93 18.56
C ASN A 39 -7.10 11.70 17.56
N PRO A 40 -6.68 12.94 17.88
CA PRO A 40 -5.95 13.81 16.96
C PRO A 40 -4.51 13.32 16.66
N ASN A 41 -3.90 12.54 17.57
CA ASN A 41 -2.56 11.99 17.35
C ASN A 41 -2.62 10.72 16.50
N PHE A 42 -2.20 10.83 15.24
CA PHE A 42 -2.30 9.73 14.26
C PHE A 42 -1.44 8.52 14.63
N ILE A 43 -0.23 8.73 15.15
CA ILE A 43 0.65 7.63 15.58
C ILE A 43 0.01 6.87 16.75
N LYS A 44 -0.50 7.58 17.75
CA LYS A 44 -1.22 6.95 18.88
C LYS A 44 -2.44 6.17 18.42
N LEU A 45 -3.12 6.66 17.37
CA LEU A 45 -4.25 5.97 16.76
C LEU A 45 -3.82 4.63 16.12
N CYS A 46 -2.73 4.64 15.33
CA CYS A 46 -2.15 3.42 14.75
C CYS A 46 -1.62 2.43 15.80
N LEU A 47 -1.25 2.92 16.98
CA LEU A 47 -0.78 2.11 18.11
C LEU A 47 -1.89 1.68 19.06
N ASN A 48 -3.16 1.93 18.75
CA ASN A 48 -4.30 1.47 19.56
C ASN A 48 -5.00 0.28 18.88
N PRO A 49 -4.82 -0.95 19.37
CA PRO A 49 -5.37 -2.15 18.72
C PRO A 49 -6.89 -2.15 18.57
N ASN A 50 -7.62 -1.51 19.51
CA ASN A 50 -9.08 -1.43 19.46
C ASN A 50 -9.54 -0.49 18.31
N LEU A 51 -8.93 0.69 18.24
CA LEU A 51 -9.25 1.68 17.20
C LEU A 51 -8.79 1.21 15.83
N VAL A 52 -7.63 0.55 15.72
CA VAL A 52 -7.16 -0.09 14.48
C VAL A 52 -8.18 -1.11 13.99
N ASN A 53 -8.67 -1.99 14.87
CA ASN A 53 -9.70 -2.98 14.53
C ASN A 53 -10.99 -2.29 14.08
N GLU A 54 -11.50 -1.34 14.84
CA GLU A 54 -12.73 -0.63 14.50
C GLU A 54 -12.64 0.06 13.16
N ILE A 55 -11.60 0.87 12.93
CA ILE A 55 -11.40 1.64 11.70
C ILE A 55 -11.22 0.70 10.49
N THR A 56 -10.44 -0.36 10.64
CA THR A 56 -10.23 -1.32 9.55
C THR A 56 -11.53 -1.96 9.09
N LEU A 57 -12.46 -2.22 10.02
CA LEU A 57 -13.73 -2.88 9.72
C LEU A 57 -14.84 -1.92 9.26
N GLN A 58 -14.72 -0.60 9.46
CA GLN A 58 -15.74 0.38 9.04
C GLN A 58 -16.16 0.22 7.57
N PRO A 59 -15.22 0.18 6.58
CA PRO A 59 -15.60 0.02 5.18
C PRO A 59 -16.30 -1.31 4.88
N LEU A 60 -15.92 -2.39 5.54
CA LEU A 60 -16.51 -3.71 5.32
C LEU A 60 -17.91 -3.87 5.92
N LYS A 61 -18.22 -3.06 6.95
CA LYS A 61 -19.59 -2.97 7.51
C LYS A 61 -20.52 -2.19 6.60
N ARG A 62 -19.97 -1.23 5.86
CA ARG A 62 -20.73 -0.32 4.99
C ARG A 62 -20.86 -0.84 3.57
N PHE A 63 -19.82 -1.51 3.04
CA PHE A 63 -19.69 -1.85 1.64
C PHE A 63 -19.38 -3.34 1.44
N ASP A 64 -19.83 -3.88 0.31
CA ASP A 64 -19.48 -5.24 -0.13
C ASP A 64 -18.09 -5.27 -0.79
N LEU A 65 -17.05 -5.22 0.05
CA LEU A 65 -15.65 -5.32 -0.35
C LEU A 65 -15.10 -6.72 -0.10
N ASP A 66 -14.14 -7.17 -0.92
CA ASP A 66 -13.57 -8.53 -0.83
C ASP A 66 -12.41 -8.64 0.16
N ALA A 67 -11.76 -7.54 0.50
CA ALA A 67 -10.64 -7.55 1.43
C ALA A 67 -10.65 -6.35 2.39
N ALA A 68 -10.09 -6.56 3.58
CA ALA A 68 -9.65 -5.48 4.46
C ALA A 68 -8.19 -5.15 4.19
N ILE A 69 -7.82 -3.89 4.23
CA ILE A 69 -6.43 -3.47 4.42
C ILE A 69 -6.30 -2.89 5.83
N ILE A 70 -5.29 -3.34 6.55
CA ILE A 70 -5.09 -2.88 7.93
C ILE A 70 -4.95 -1.35 8.00
N PHE A 71 -5.63 -0.72 8.96
CA PHE A 71 -5.42 0.69 9.24
C PHE A 71 -4.09 0.89 9.96
N SER A 72 -3.11 1.46 9.27
CA SER A 72 -1.76 1.75 9.75
C SER A 72 -1.12 2.83 8.85
N ASP A 73 0.19 3.00 8.94
CA ASP A 73 0.97 3.86 8.06
C ASP A 73 2.33 3.23 7.72
N ILE A 74 2.85 3.49 6.51
CA ILE A 74 4.18 3.02 6.10
C ILE A 74 5.29 3.58 6.99
N LEU A 75 5.06 4.73 7.63
CA LEU A 75 6.02 5.39 8.54
C LEU A 75 6.09 4.73 9.93
N MET A 76 5.34 3.65 10.18
CA MET A 76 5.56 2.81 11.35
C MET A 76 6.97 2.22 11.36
N ILE A 77 7.59 1.99 10.20
CA ILE A 77 8.97 1.50 10.13
C ILE A 77 9.98 2.56 10.62
N PRO A 78 10.04 3.80 10.11
CA PRO A 78 10.85 4.86 10.71
C PRO A 78 10.56 5.08 12.21
N TYR A 79 9.29 5.02 12.63
CA TYR A 79 8.90 5.13 14.03
C TYR A 79 9.49 3.99 14.87
N GLY A 80 9.38 2.75 14.41
CA GLY A 80 9.97 1.57 15.06
C GLY A 80 11.49 1.67 15.16
N LEU A 81 12.15 2.21 14.14
CA LEU A 81 13.58 2.52 14.12
C LEU A 81 13.97 3.69 15.06
N GLY A 82 13.01 4.35 15.69
CA GLY A 82 13.26 5.40 16.69
C GLY A 82 13.32 6.82 16.12
N GLN A 83 12.98 7.01 14.84
CA GLN A 83 12.80 8.35 14.30
C GLN A 83 11.38 8.84 14.67
N LYS A 84 11.27 9.97 15.33
CA LYS A 84 9.96 10.52 15.69
C LYS A 84 9.19 10.93 14.45
N VAL A 85 7.92 10.54 14.41
CA VAL A 85 6.99 10.81 13.30
C VAL A 85 5.78 11.53 13.87
N GLU A 86 5.41 12.66 13.27
CA GLU A 86 4.22 13.43 13.58
C GLU A 86 3.42 13.73 12.32
N PHE A 87 2.10 13.82 12.45
CA PHE A 87 1.21 14.22 11.36
C PHE A 87 0.61 15.58 11.66
N LYS A 88 0.96 16.59 10.87
CA LYS A 88 0.42 17.95 11.01
C LYS A 88 -0.66 18.22 9.98
N LYS A 89 -1.77 18.82 10.43
CA LYS A 89 -2.90 19.21 9.56
C LYS A 89 -2.39 20.13 8.45
N GLY A 90 -2.70 19.80 7.20
CA GLY A 90 -2.28 20.57 6.01
C GLY A 90 -0.86 20.30 5.52
N PHE A 91 0.01 19.70 6.32
CA PHE A 91 1.42 19.43 5.96
C PHE A 91 1.72 17.94 5.72
N GLY A 92 0.88 17.04 6.29
CA GLY A 92 1.15 15.60 6.24
C GLY A 92 2.18 15.16 7.28
N PRO A 93 2.93 14.07 7.01
CA PRO A 93 3.94 13.55 7.92
C PRO A 93 5.16 14.47 8.01
N ILE A 94 5.66 14.64 9.24
CA ILE A 94 6.91 15.33 9.57
C ILE A 94 7.74 14.39 10.43
N LEU A 95 8.99 14.18 10.05
CA LEU A 95 9.95 13.35 10.76
C LEU A 95 11.04 14.20 11.37
N GLU A 96 11.54 13.83 12.55
CA GLU A 96 12.68 14.50 13.18
C GLU A 96 13.99 14.24 12.42
N ASN A 97 15.04 14.97 12.84
CA ASN A 97 16.38 14.71 12.34
C ASN A 97 16.78 13.26 12.59
N ILE A 98 17.38 12.66 11.56
CA ILE A 98 17.85 11.29 11.64
C ILE A 98 19.18 11.23 12.39
N ASN A 99 19.25 10.35 13.40
CA ASN A 99 20.51 9.91 13.95
C ASN A 99 20.84 8.57 13.28
N LEU A 100 21.69 8.62 12.25
CA LEU A 100 21.99 7.46 11.41
C LEU A 100 22.60 6.30 12.18
N ASP A 101 23.55 6.57 13.08
CA ASP A 101 24.20 5.52 13.88
C ASP A 101 23.19 4.83 14.79
N LYS A 102 22.31 5.59 15.44
CA LYS A 102 21.26 5.02 16.28
C LYS A 102 20.31 4.14 15.48
N ILE A 103 19.91 4.58 14.29
CA ILE A 103 18.96 3.85 13.43
C ILE A 103 19.60 2.58 12.89
N ILE A 104 20.83 2.66 12.37
CA ILE A 104 21.54 1.51 11.80
C ILE A 104 21.78 0.44 12.86
N ASN A 105 22.03 0.84 14.12
CA ASN A 105 22.27 -0.05 15.24
C ASN A 105 21.01 -0.39 16.05
N THR A 106 19.80 -0.05 15.57
CA THR A 106 18.56 -0.42 16.25
C THR A 106 18.45 -1.96 16.35
N ASP A 107 18.25 -2.46 17.58
CA ASP A 107 18.01 -3.87 17.82
C ASP A 107 16.64 -4.30 17.22
N PRO A 108 16.58 -5.42 16.50
CA PRO A 108 15.32 -5.96 15.97
C PRO A 108 14.26 -6.21 17.05
N VAL A 109 14.65 -6.61 18.26
CA VAL A 109 13.72 -6.84 19.38
C VAL A 109 13.09 -5.52 19.82
N ASP A 110 13.89 -4.46 19.97
CA ASP A 110 13.40 -3.12 20.32
C ASP A 110 12.46 -2.56 19.25
N PHE A 111 12.77 -2.80 17.98
CA PHE A 111 11.90 -2.43 16.87
C PHE A 111 10.54 -3.12 16.96
N VAL A 112 10.51 -4.44 17.16
CA VAL A 112 9.28 -5.23 17.29
C VAL A 112 8.48 -4.76 18.52
N GLN A 113 9.14 -4.54 19.64
CA GLN A 113 8.48 -4.11 20.88
C GLN A 113 7.76 -2.76 20.72
N LYS A 114 8.37 -1.80 20.00
CA LYS A 114 7.72 -0.51 19.70
C LYS A 114 6.48 -0.65 18.82
N LEU A 115 6.43 -1.66 17.96
CA LEU A 115 5.33 -1.91 17.04
C LEU A 115 4.36 -3.01 17.50
N LEU A 116 4.54 -3.56 18.70
CA LEU A 116 3.72 -4.67 19.22
C LEU A 116 2.22 -4.37 19.17
N SER A 117 1.83 -3.13 19.44
CA SER A 117 0.43 -2.70 19.36
C SER A 117 -0.15 -2.76 17.95
N VAL A 118 0.67 -2.53 16.91
CA VAL A 118 0.25 -2.68 15.50
C VAL A 118 -0.10 -4.15 15.23
N TYR A 119 0.76 -5.08 15.67
CA TYR A 119 0.54 -6.52 15.46
C TYR A 119 -0.68 -7.03 16.23
N LYS A 120 -0.87 -6.59 17.47
CA LYS A 120 -2.11 -6.86 18.25
C LYS A 120 -3.37 -6.31 17.55
N GLY A 121 -3.25 -5.17 16.87
CA GLY A 121 -4.33 -4.61 16.06
C GLY A 121 -4.69 -5.52 14.88
N ILE A 122 -3.69 -6.03 14.16
CA ILE A 122 -3.87 -6.98 13.06
C ILE A 122 -4.54 -8.27 13.54
N GLU A 123 -4.07 -8.85 14.64
CA GLU A 123 -4.65 -10.04 15.25
C GLU A 123 -6.13 -9.83 15.61
N LYS A 124 -6.48 -8.69 16.21
CA LYS A 124 -7.88 -8.35 16.50
C LYS A 124 -8.72 -8.25 15.23
N VAL A 125 -8.22 -7.59 14.19
CA VAL A 125 -8.91 -7.50 12.90
C VAL A 125 -9.13 -8.91 12.34
N LYS A 126 -8.10 -9.75 12.31
CA LYS A 126 -8.18 -11.11 11.79
C LYS A 126 -9.25 -11.94 12.49
N ASN A 127 -9.31 -11.84 13.81
CA ASN A 127 -10.31 -12.55 14.63
C ASN A 127 -11.77 -12.09 14.34
N ASN A 128 -11.96 -10.86 13.86
CA ASN A 128 -13.27 -10.29 13.53
C ASN A 128 -13.60 -10.30 12.03
N LEU A 129 -12.66 -10.68 11.16
CA LEU A 129 -12.79 -10.54 9.70
C LEU A 129 -13.37 -11.81 9.05
N LYS A 130 -13.94 -12.74 9.70
CA LYS A 130 -14.53 -13.96 9.10
C LYS A 130 -13.71 -14.49 7.91
N GLU A 131 -14.31 -14.51 6.70
CA GLU A 131 -13.80 -15.20 5.50
C GLU A 131 -13.08 -14.27 4.50
N LYS A 132 -12.96 -12.95 4.77
CA LYS A 132 -12.31 -12.01 3.84
C LYS A 132 -10.80 -11.97 4.07
N GLU A 133 -10.03 -11.60 3.01
CA GLU A 133 -8.60 -11.39 3.13
C GLU A 133 -8.27 -10.18 3.98
N LEU A 134 -7.17 -10.30 4.74
CA LEU A 134 -6.53 -9.20 5.44
C LEU A 134 -5.22 -8.84 4.76
N ILE A 135 -5.20 -7.69 4.13
CA ILE A 135 -4.02 -7.14 3.50
C ILE A 135 -3.21 -6.40 4.58
N GLY A 136 -2.01 -6.92 4.88
CA GLY A 136 -0.95 -6.17 5.54
C GLY A 136 -0.20 -5.34 4.51
N PHE A 137 0.56 -4.33 4.96
CA PHE A 137 1.35 -3.55 4.01
C PHE A 137 2.63 -2.98 4.63
N VAL A 138 3.56 -2.64 3.75
CA VAL A 138 4.83 -1.99 4.09
C VAL A 138 5.14 -0.89 3.09
N GLY A 139 5.88 0.13 3.53
CA GLY A 139 6.51 1.06 2.60
C GLY A 139 7.72 0.41 1.93
N ALA A 140 7.94 0.68 0.64
CA ALA A 140 9.12 0.22 -0.07
C ALA A 140 10.39 0.91 0.46
N PRO A 141 11.55 0.25 0.34
CA PRO A 141 12.83 0.76 0.87
C PRO A 141 13.16 2.17 0.39
N TRP A 142 12.98 2.47 -0.90
CA TRP A 142 13.19 3.80 -1.46
C TRP A 142 12.25 4.85 -0.86
N THR A 143 10.97 4.59 -0.84
CA THR A 143 9.98 5.52 -0.28
C THR A 143 10.28 5.85 1.19
N LEU A 144 10.65 4.85 2.01
CA LEU A 144 10.99 5.07 3.42
C LEU A 144 12.29 5.83 3.58
N LEU A 145 13.34 5.47 2.83
CA LEU A 145 14.61 6.21 2.80
C LEU A 145 14.38 7.68 2.50
N LEU A 146 13.55 7.97 1.49
CA LEU A 146 13.25 9.31 1.06
C LEU A 146 12.53 10.11 2.14
N TYR A 147 11.50 9.55 2.80
CA TYR A 147 10.83 10.20 3.93
C TYR A 147 11.81 10.48 5.09
N MET A 148 12.64 9.50 5.43
CA MET A 148 13.60 9.61 6.54
C MET A 148 14.61 10.73 6.31
N LEU A 149 15.16 10.85 5.09
CA LEU A 149 16.14 11.88 4.73
C LEU A 149 15.51 13.25 4.48
N ASN A 150 14.32 13.30 3.86
CA ASN A 150 13.64 14.54 3.54
C ASN A 150 12.82 15.10 4.70
N LYS A 151 12.52 14.25 5.71
CA LYS A 151 11.76 14.58 6.94
C LYS A 151 10.30 14.98 6.71
N GLN A 152 9.84 14.96 5.48
CA GLN A 152 8.47 15.27 5.04
C GLN A 152 8.23 14.67 3.66
N SER A 153 6.96 14.71 3.20
CA SER A 153 6.66 14.36 1.82
C SER A 153 7.50 15.19 0.84
N PRO A 154 8.16 14.56 -0.15
CA PRO A 154 9.10 15.27 -1.04
C PRO A 154 8.40 16.21 -2.03
N LYS A 155 7.04 16.25 -2.03
CA LYS A 155 6.22 16.90 -3.06
C LYS A 155 6.61 16.37 -4.45
N ASN A 156 7.09 17.22 -5.35
CA ASN A 156 7.46 16.82 -6.71
C ASN A 156 8.98 16.79 -6.95
N ASN A 157 9.78 17.17 -5.96
CA ASN A 157 11.23 17.28 -6.10
C ASN A 157 11.95 16.65 -4.92
N PHE A 158 12.96 15.85 -5.20
CA PHE A 158 13.91 15.35 -4.23
C PHE A 158 15.34 15.70 -4.66
N ASP A 159 16.11 16.25 -3.74
CA ASP A 159 17.52 16.56 -3.99
C ASP A 159 18.39 15.30 -3.84
N PHE A 160 18.73 14.68 -4.98
CA PHE A 160 19.62 13.52 -5.04
C PHE A 160 21.02 13.74 -4.45
N ASN A 161 21.47 14.99 -4.30
CA ASN A 161 22.73 15.25 -3.63
C ASN A 161 22.74 14.78 -2.19
N LYS A 162 21.57 14.70 -1.53
CA LYS A 162 21.46 14.12 -0.19
C LYS A 162 21.89 12.65 -0.13
N ILE A 163 21.68 11.89 -1.21
CA ILE A 163 22.13 10.49 -1.34
C ILE A 163 23.60 10.41 -1.72
N ASN A 164 24.07 11.34 -2.55
CA ASN A 164 25.42 11.31 -3.09
C ASN A 164 26.50 11.79 -2.09
N LYS A 165 26.12 12.54 -1.05
CA LYS A 165 27.05 13.09 -0.04
C LYS A 165 27.78 12.01 0.74
N ASP A 166 27.08 10.91 1.10
CA ASP A 166 27.66 9.79 1.82
C ASP A 166 27.04 8.47 1.37
N LYS A 167 27.48 7.97 0.22
CA LYS A 167 26.97 6.73 -0.38
C LYS A 167 27.13 5.51 0.54
N TYR A 168 28.19 5.47 1.33
CA TYR A 168 28.42 4.34 2.23
C TYR A 168 27.36 4.29 3.33
N LEU A 169 27.11 5.41 3.98
CA LEU A 169 26.13 5.53 5.06
C LEU A 169 24.69 5.32 4.55
N ILE A 170 24.36 5.88 3.37
CA ILE A 170 23.06 5.69 2.72
C ILE A 170 22.81 4.21 2.38
N ASN A 171 23.84 3.48 1.88
CA ASN A 171 23.68 2.06 1.60
C ASN A 171 23.49 1.23 2.89
N ARG A 172 24.15 1.58 3.99
CA ARG A 172 23.91 0.94 5.28
C ARG A 172 22.51 1.19 5.80
N LEU A 173 22.03 2.44 5.69
CA LEU A 173 20.66 2.81 6.06
C LEU A 173 19.63 2.06 5.23
N LEU A 174 19.82 2.02 3.90
CA LEU A 174 18.93 1.27 3.00
C LEU A 174 18.86 -0.21 3.36
N LYS A 175 20.01 -0.84 3.63
CA LYS A 175 20.06 -2.22 4.08
C LYS A 175 19.33 -2.43 5.40
N LYS A 176 19.47 -1.51 6.37
CA LYS A 176 18.72 -1.57 7.63
C LYS A 176 17.22 -1.42 7.43
N ILE A 177 16.81 -0.53 6.55
CA ILE A 177 15.39 -0.37 6.17
C ILE A 177 14.86 -1.66 5.55
N GLU A 178 15.58 -2.28 4.59
CA GLU A 178 15.21 -3.58 3.98
C GLU A 178 15.01 -4.67 5.05
N GLU A 179 15.94 -4.79 5.99
CA GLU A 179 15.87 -5.74 7.12
C GLU A 179 14.59 -5.51 7.96
N MET A 180 14.33 -4.26 8.34
CA MET A 180 13.18 -3.95 9.19
C MET A 180 11.84 -4.04 8.44
N ILE A 181 11.82 -3.81 7.14
CA ILE A 181 10.64 -4.08 6.29
C ILE A 181 10.31 -5.58 6.32
N CYS A 182 11.31 -6.44 6.11
CA CYS A 182 11.13 -7.89 6.14
C CYS A 182 10.60 -8.35 7.50
N LEU A 183 11.22 -7.88 8.59
CA LEU A 183 10.76 -8.19 9.95
C LEU A 183 9.35 -7.69 10.24
N HIS A 184 9.01 -6.47 9.79
CA HIS A 184 7.67 -5.92 9.96
C HIS A 184 6.62 -6.71 9.14
N ALA A 185 6.96 -7.15 7.94
CA ALA A 185 6.11 -8.02 7.13
C ALA A 185 5.90 -9.38 7.83
N ASP A 186 6.96 -10.02 8.34
CA ASP A 186 6.87 -11.27 9.09
C ASP A 186 5.91 -11.13 10.28
N LYS A 187 6.03 -10.07 11.07
CA LYS A 187 5.14 -9.83 12.21
C LYS A 187 3.69 -9.55 11.83
N GLN A 188 3.44 -8.91 10.69
CA GLN A 188 2.09 -8.74 10.16
C GLN A 188 1.49 -10.08 9.71
N ILE A 189 2.30 -10.94 9.06
CA ILE A 189 1.89 -12.29 8.63
C ILE A 189 1.58 -13.17 9.85
N GLU A 190 2.47 -13.19 10.85
CA GLU A 190 2.27 -13.91 12.12
C GLU A 190 0.99 -13.47 12.83
N ALA A 191 0.64 -12.18 12.74
CA ALA A 191 -0.57 -11.61 13.33
C ALA A 191 -1.85 -11.86 12.47
N GLY A 192 -1.73 -12.47 11.28
CA GLY A 192 -2.85 -12.94 10.47
C GLY A 192 -3.08 -12.23 9.15
N ALA A 193 -2.17 -11.33 8.71
CA ALA A 193 -2.21 -10.82 7.34
C ALA A 193 -1.91 -11.96 6.36
N ASN A 194 -2.74 -12.12 5.32
CA ASN A 194 -2.62 -13.20 4.35
C ASN A 194 -2.35 -12.73 2.90
N VAL A 195 -2.17 -11.43 2.74
CA VAL A 195 -1.62 -10.76 1.54
C VAL A 195 -0.76 -9.60 2.04
N ILE A 196 0.37 -9.32 1.41
CA ILE A 196 1.20 -8.14 1.72
C ILE A 196 1.27 -7.21 0.51
N GLN A 197 0.98 -5.92 0.73
CA GLN A 197 1.19 -4.90 -0.29
C GLN A 197 2.40 -4.04 0.02
N ILE A 198 3.29 -3.85 -0.97
CA ILE A 198 4.47 -2.97 -0.89
C ILE A 198 4.15 -1.67 -1.61
N PHE A 199 4.14 -0.55 -0.86
CA PHE A 199 3.88 0.78 -1.40
C PHE A 199 5.19 1.53 -1.69
N ASP A 200 5.54 1.72 -2.97
CA ASP A 200 6.60 2.63 -3.38
C ASP A 200 6.02 3.92 -3.97
N SER A 201 5.46 4.74 -3.09
CA SER A 201 4.71 5.95 -3.44
C SER A 201 5.53 7.01 -4.17
N TRP A 202 6.86 6.91 -4.08
CA TRP A 202 7.81 7.88 -4.62
C TRP A 202 8.78 7.29 -5.65
N ALA A 203 8.52 6.08 -6.15
CA ALA A 203 9.32 5.44 -7.20
C ALA A 203 9.48 6.34 -8.42
N GLY A 204 8.41 7.03 -8.84
CA GLY A 204 8.42 7.94 -9.98
C GLY A 204 9.29 9.19 -9.83
N LEU A 205 9.84 9.47 -8.64
CA LEU A 205 10.84 10.53 -8.46
C LEU A 205 12.27 10.07 -8.81
N LEU A 206 12.48 8.75 -8.98
CA LEU A 206 13.77 8.21 -9.38
C LEU A 206 14.02 8.48 -10.87
N PRO A 207 15.20 9.00 -11.25
CA PRO A 207 15.62 8.95 -12.64
C PRO A 207 15.65 7.52 -13.15
N GLY A 208 15.27 7.28 -14.41
CA GLY A 208 15.17 5.92 -14.97
C GLY A 208 16.41 5.04 -14.72
N ARG A 209 17.62 5.61 -14.84
CA ARG A 209 18.89 4.92 -14.56
C ARG A 209 19.07 4.48 -13.09
N GLU A 210 18.33 5.06 -12.15
CA GLU A 210 18.42 4.78 -10.72
C GLU A 210 17.31 3.82 -10.24
N LEU A 211 16.29 3.55 -11.09
CA LEU A 211 15.17 2.66 -10.75
C LEU A 211 15.64 1.27 -10.35
N ALA A 212 16.54 0.66 -11.13
CA ALA A 212 17.05 -0.67 -10.83
C ALA A 212 17.71 -0.70 -9.44
N LYS A 213 18.51 0.30 -9.11
CA LYS A 213 19.31 0.36 -7.88
C LYS A 213 18.48 0.62 -6.63
N TYR A 214 17.56 1.61 -6.69
CA TYR A 214 16.86 2.10 -5.49
C TYR A 214 15.40 1.61 -5.38
N CYS A 215 14.79 1.17 -6.48
CA CYS A 215 13.43 0.62 -6.48
C CYS A 215 13.46 -0.90 -6.70
N TYR A 216 13.94 -1.41 -7.86
CA TYR A 216 13.76 -2.82 -8.22
C TYR A 216 14.53 -3.77 -7.28
N MET A 217 15.84 -3.59 -7.15
CA MET A 217 16.66 -4.52 -6.37
C MET A 217 16.31 -4.55 -4.87
N PRO A 218 16.04 -3.40 -4.20
CA PRO A 218 15.56 -3.41 -2.84
C PRO A 218 14.19 -4.09 -2.67
N ILE A 219 13.24 -3.83 -3.58
CA ILE A 219 11.91 -4.46 -3.52
C ILE A 219 12.01 -5.95 -3.82
N LEU A 220 12.84 -6.38 -4.78
CA LEU A 220 13.09 -7.80 -5.08
C LEU A 220 13.50 -8.59 -3.84
N LYS A 221 14.38 -8.03 -3.00
CA LYS A 221 14.80 -8.68 -1.74
C LYS A 221 13.61 -8.88 -0.79
N VAL A 222 12.80 -7.84 -0.62
CA VAL A 222 11.59 -7.89 0.23
C VAL A 222 10.57 -8.89 -0.33
N VAL A 223 10.31 -8.88 -1.64
CA VAL A 223 9.41 -9.82 -2.31
C VAL A 223 9.88 -11.26 -2.11
N ASN A 224 11.17 -11.54 -2.37
CA ASN A 224 11.72 -12.89 -2.19
C ASN A 224 11.58 -13.35 -0.73
N HIS A 225 11.83 -12.48 0.24
CA HIS A 225 11.67 -12.80 1.67
C HIS A 225 10.22 -13.17 2.00
N ILE A 226 9.24 -12.37 1.57
CA ILE A 226 7.82 -12.62 1.87
C ILE A 226 7.34 -13.91 1.18
N LYS A 227 7.78 -14.17 -0.06
CA LYS A 227 7.43 -15.39 -0.79
C LYS A 227 7.89 -16.68 -0.11
N LEU A 228 8.98 -16.65 0.66
CA LEU A 228 9.37 -17.80 1.50
C LEU A 228 8.30 -18.20 2.52
N LYS A 229 7.43 -17.26 2.91
CA LYS A 229 6.29 -17.52 3.81
C LYS A 229 5.03 -18.00 3.05
N LYS A 230 5.09 -18.15 1.73
CA LYS A 230 3.95 -18.53 0.86
C LYS A 230 2.78 -17.54 0.97
N ILE A 231 3.08 -16.27 1.11
CA ILE A 231 2.11 -15.18 1.17
C ILE A 231 2.21 -14.36 -0.12
N PRO A 232 1.09 -14.12 -0.83
CA PRO A 232 1.07 -13.32 -2.05
C PRO A 232 1.53 -11.88 -1.80
N VAL A 233 2.30 -11.33 -2.75
CA VAL A 233 2.84 -9.98 -2.68
C VAL A 233 2.29 -9.12 -3.82
N ILE A 234 1.66 -8.01 -3.46
CA ILE A 234 1.24 -6.96 -4.39
C ILE A 234 2.28 -5.84 -4.34
N CYS A 235 2.84 -5.43 -5.48
CA CYS A 235 3.74 -4.28 -5.54
C CYS A 235 3.05 -3.08 -6.18
N PHE A 236 3.28 -1.88 -5.62
CA PHE A 236 2.77 -0.61 -6.16
C PHE A 236 3.91 0.42 -6.31
N PRO A 237 4.72 0.31 -7.39
CA PRO A 237 5.76 1.29 -7.71
C PRO A 237 5.14 2.47 -8.48
N LYS A 238 4.53 3.41 -7.75
CA LYS A 238 3.77 4.52 -8.33
C LYS A 238 4.65 5.47 -9.16
N GLY A 239 4.17 5.85 -10.34
CA GLY A 239 4.77 6.88 -11.20
C GLY A 239 5.95 6.41 -12.04
N ILE A 240 6.22 5.10 -12.12
CA ILE A 240 7.30 4.58 -12.97
C ILE A 240 6.93 4.45 -14.46
N ARG A 241 5.67 4.74 -14.81
CA ARG A 241 5.15 4.81 -16.19
C ARG A 241 5.42 3.52 -16.98
N GLU A 242 6.04 3.62 -18.17
CA GLU A 242 6.39 2.47 -19.04
C GLU A 242 7.32 1.45 -18.36
N ASN A 243 8.03 1.84 -17.33
CA ASN A 243 8.95 0.95 -16.60
C ASN A 243 8.25 -0.13 -15.75
N TYR A 244 6.91 -0.17 -15.72
CA TYR A 244 6.17 -1.27 -15.07
C TYR A 244 6.57 -2.65 -15.62
N ILE A 245 6.86 -2.75 -16.91
CA ILE A 245 7.22 -4.01 -17.57
C ILE A 245 8.57 -4.50 -17.06
N ASP A 246 9.57 -3.62 -17.05
CA ASP A 246 10.91 -3.93 -16.54
C ASP A 246 10.88 -4.23 -15.04
N PHE A 247 10.07 -3.48 -14.29
CA PHE A 247 9.85 -3.75 -12.87
C PHE A 247 9.31 -5.17 -12.66
N CYS A 248 8.24 -5.54 -13.36
CA CYS A 248 7.62 -6.87 -13.20
C CYS A 248 8.54 -8.00 -13.64
N SER A 249 9.32 -7.82 -14.71
CA SER A 249 10.29 -8.81 -15.16
C SER A 249 11.43 -9.05 -14.18
N THR A 250 11.86 -7.99 -13.48
CA THR A 250 12.95 -8.01 -12.49
C THR A 250 12.46 -8.48 -11.14
N VAL A 251 11.43 -7.84 -10.60
CA VAL A 251 10.95 -8.04 -9.21
C VAL A 251 10.08 -9.28 -9.08
N LYS A 252 9.35 -9.64 -10.14
CA LYS A 252 8.45 -10.81 -10.19
C LYS A 252 7.44 -10.85 -9.03
N PRO A 253 6.65 -9.78 -8.83
CA PRO A 253 5.57 -9.80 -7.82
C PRO A 253 4.50 -10.82 -8.18
N ASP A 254 3.61 -11.17 -7.24
CA ASP A 254 2.46 -12.03 -7.53
C ASP A 254 1.28 -11.24 -8.13
N CYS A 255 1.23 -9.93 -7.84
CA CYS A 255 0.29 -8.99 -8.44
C CYS A 255 0.95 -7.61 -8.55
N ILE A 256 0.67 -6.89 -9.62
CA ILE A 256 1.10 -5.51 -9.79
C ILE A 256 -0.06 -4.55 -9.64
N SER A 257 0.07 -3.58 -8.75
CA SER A 257 -0.85 -2.45 -8.66
C SER A 257 -0.34 -1.32 -9.55
N ILE A 258 -1.18 -0.82 -10.43
CA ILE A 258 -0.85 0.26 -11.37
C ILE A 258 -1.50 1.57 -10.95
N ASP A 259 -0.83 2.67 -11.25
CA ASP A 259 -1.42 4.01 -11.12
C ASP A 259 -2.16 4.42 -12.41
N TYR A 260 -2.73 5.62 -12.39
CA TYR A 260 -3.55 6.14 -13.48
C TYR A 260 -2.74 6.84 -14.59
N GLU A 261 -1.40 6.85 -14.49
CA GLU A 261 -0.51 7.47 -15.49
C GLU A 261 -0.07 6.47 -16.57
N VAL A 262 -0.30 5.19 -16.37
CA VAL A 262 0.07 4.13 -17.31
C VAL A 262 -1.15 3.67 -18.12
N ASP A 263 -0.94 3.36 -19.40
CA ASP A 263 -1.99 2.77 -20.25
C ASP A 263 -2.34 1.33 -19.79
N PRO A 264 -3.55 1.07 -19.29
CA PRO A 264 -3.95 -0.27 -18.86
C PRO A 264 -3.99 -1.31 -19.98
N LYS A 265 -4.16 -0.90 -21.24
CA LYS A 265 -4.12 -1.82 -22.39
C LYS A 265 -2.70 -2.33 -22.63
N LEU A 266 -1.71 -1.43 -22.57
CA LEU A 266 -0.29 -1.80 -22.65
C LEU A 266 0.08 -2.78 -21.54
N ILE A 267 -0.38 -2.53 -20.30
CA ILE A 267 -0.14 -3.40 -19.17
C ILE A 267 -0.72 -4.79 -19.39
N LYS A 268 -1.99 -4.88 -19.81
CA LYS A 268 -2.64 -6.17 -20.13
C LYS A 268 -1.88 -6.95 -21.20
N GLU A 269 -1.46 -6.26 -22.27
CA GLU A 269 -0.76 -6.88 -23.39
C GLU A 269 0.63 -7.43 -22.99
N LYS A 270 1.40 -6.65 -22.19
CA LYS A 270 2.82 -6.93 -21.94
C LYS A 270 3.07 -7.82 -20.72
N LEU A 271 2.15 -7.91 -19.77
CA LEU A 271 2.40 -8.63 -18.52
C LEU A 271 2.00 -10.11 -18.50
N ASN A 272 1.61 -10.69 -19.67
CA ASN A 272 1.44 -12.14 -19.84
C ASN A 272 0.63 -12.85 -18.73
N GLY A 273 -0.51 -12.28 -18.32
CA GLY A 273 -1.38 -12.87 -17.28
C GLY A 273 -0.87 -12.70 -15.86
N LEU A 274 0.12 -11.82 -15.59
CA LEU A 274 0.40 -11.38 -14.23
C LEU A 274 -0.83 -10.63 -13.68
N PRO A 275 -1.39 -11.01 -12.53
CA PRO A 275 -2.51 -10.29 -11.93
C PRO A 275 -2.26 -8.78 -11.82
N VAL A 276 -3.25 -7.99 -12.23
CA VAL A 276 -3.19 -6.52 -12.20
C VAL A 276 -4.23 -5.98 -11.23
N GLN A 277 -3.86 -4.94 -10.49
CA GLN A 277 -4.74 -4.21 -9.58
C GLN A 277 -4.74 -2.73 -9.92
N GLY A 278 -5.90 -2.06 -9.76
CA GLY A 278 -5.95 -0.59 -9.75
C GLY A 278 -6.06 0.05 -11.13
N GLY A 279 -5.50 1.24 -11.24
CA GLY A 279 -5.41 2.04 -12.48
C GLY A 279 -6.41 3.19 -12.58
N LEU A 280 -7.63 3.08 -12.05
CA LEU A 280 -8.62 4.15 -12.19
C LEU A 280 -8.20 5.41 -11.38
N ASP A 281 -8.17 6.57 -12.05
CA ASP A 281 -7.87 7.84 -11.37
C ASP A 281 -8.94 8.13 -10.29
N PRO A 282 -8.55 8.29 -9.02
CA PRO A 282 -9.50 8.62 -7.96
C PRO A 282 -10.23 9.94 -8.16
N LYS A 283 -9.74 10.86 -8.98
CA LYS A 283 -10.43 12.10 -9.32
C LYS A 283 -11.69 11.88 -10.14
N ILE A 284 -11.77 10.80 -10.90
CA ILE A 284 -12.98 10.42 -11.63
C ILE A 284 -14.19 10.25 -10.69
N LEU A 285 -13.94 9.88 -9.42
CA LEU A 285 -14.99 9.69 -8.44
C LEU A 285 -15.60 11.01 -7.92
N LEU A 286 -15.03 12.14 -8.31
CA LEU A 286 -15.56 13.48 -8.04
C LEU A 286 -16.43 14.01 -9.19
N GLU A 287 -16.48 13.29 -10.32
CA GLU A 287 -17.25 13.63 -11.51
C GLU A 287 -18.71 13.15 -11.41
N ASP A 288 -19.48 13.40 -12.46
CA ASP A 288 -20.85 12.89 -12.56
C ASP A 288 -20.94 11.37 -12.72
N LYS A 289 -22.13 10.80 -12.45
CA LYS A 289 -22.34 9.34 -12.48
C LYS A 289 -22.07 8.72 -13.86
N GLU A 290 -22.32 9.45 -14.96
CA GLU A 290 -22.07 8.95 -16.32
C GLU A 290 -20.59 8.80 -16.59
N LYS A 291 -19.76 9.77 -16.20
CA LYS A 291 -18.29 9.67 -16.31
C LYS A 291 -17.74 8.58 -15.42
N ILE A 292 -18.20 8.46 -14.16
CA ILE A 292 -17.80 7.41 -13.24
C ILE A 292 -18.10 6.05 -13.86
N LYS A 293 -19.35 5.83 -14.34
CA LYS A 293 -19.78 4.60 -15.00
C LYS A 293 -18.90 4.27 -16.21
N LYS A 294 -18.78 5.21 -17.14
CA LYS A 294 -17.98 5.03 -18.37
C LYS A 294 -16.55 4.62 -18.08
N ASN A 295 -15.87 5.27 -17.13
CA ASN A 295 -14.49 4.96 -16.80
C ASN A 295 -14.37 3.62 -16.05
N THR A 296 -15.27 3.33 -15.12
CA THR A 296 -15.31 2.05 -14.41
C THR A 296 -15.50 0.89 -15.40
N GLU A 297 -16.50 1.00 -16.29
CA GLU A 297 -16.78 -0.01 -17.31
C GLU A 297 -15.64 -0.16 -18.31
N ASN A 298 -14.92 0.92 -18.63
CA ASN A 298 -13.74 0.84 -19.50
C ASN A 298 -12.66 -0.06 -18.89
N TYR A 299 -12.32 0.11 -17.60
CA TYR A 299 -11.34 -0.77 -16.93
C TYR A 299 -11.83 -2.23 -16.87
N LEU A 300 -13.10 -2.46 -16.55
CA LEU A 300 -13.69 -3.80 -16.53
C LEU A 300 -13.67 -4.46 -17.92
N ASN A 301 -13.88 -3.68 -18.98
CA ASN A 301 -13.80 -4.19 -20.36
C ASN A 301 -12.37 -4.48 -20.80
N ILE A 302 -11.41 -3.58 -20.47
CA ILE A 302 -9.98 -3.81 -20.78
C ILE A 302 -9.51 -5.10 -20.15
N PHE A 303 -9.82 -5.32 -18.87
CA PHE A 303 -9.36 -6.50 -18.14
C PHE A 303 -10.36 -7.67 -18.13
N LYS A 304 -11.37 -7.63 -19.02
CA LYS A 304 -12.24 -8.79 -19.21
C LYS A 304 -11.37 -10.03 -19.58
N ASP A 305 -11.66 -11.16 -18.94
CA ASP A 305 -10.92 -12.43 -19.10
C ASP A 305 -9.43 -12.35 -18.71
N TYR A 306 -9.10 -11.40 -17.83
CA TYR A 306 -7.75 -11.20 -17.29
C TYR A 306 -7.80 -11.19 -15.74
N PRO A 307 -6.80 -11.73 -15.04
CA PRO A 307 -6.76 -11.67 -13.58
C PRO A 307 -6.62 -10.23 -13.10
N TYR A 308 -7.75 -9.62 -12.76
CA TYR A 308 -7.85 -8.21 -12.39
C TYR A 308 -8.56 -8.00 -11.05
N ILE A 309 -7.99 -7.16 -10.21
CA ILE A 309 -8.55 -6.70 -8.95
C ILE A 309 -8.93 -5.23 -9.12
N PHE A 310 -10.21 -4.91 -9.02
CA PHE A 310 -10.65 -3.53 -9.13
C PHE A 310 -10.18 -2.71 -7.92
N ASN A 311 -9.48 -1.65 -8.20
CA ASN A 311 -9.02 -0.65 -7.25
C ASN A 311 -8.78 0.68 -7.98
N LEU A 312 -8.46 1.74 -7.25
CA LEU A 312 -8.03 3.00 -7.83
C LEU A 312 -6.52 3.00 -8.07
N GLY A 313 -6.06 3.87 -8.95
CA GLY A 313 -4.63 4.13 -9.19
C GLY A 313 -3.95 4.93 -8.07
N HIS A 314 -4.67 5.24 -7.01
CA HIS A 314 -4.20 5.81 -5.73
C HIS A 314 -5.28 5.61 -4.66
N GLY A 315 -5.08 6.13 -3.45
CA GLY A 315 -6.07 6.05 -2.38
C GLY A 315 -7.31 6.92 -2.62
N VAL A 316 -8.44 6.50 -2.04
CA VAL A 316 -9.69 7.28 -2.01
C VAL A 316 -9.41 8.68 -1.47
N LEU A 317 -9.92 9.70 -2.17
CA LEU A 317 -9.77 11.10 -1.78
C LEU A 317 -10.76 11.47 -0.67
N PRO A 318 -10.38 12.38 0.23
CA PRO A 318 -11.24 12.79 1.36
C PRO A 318 -12.58 13.43 0.95
N GLU A 319 -12.63 13.99 -0.25
CA GLU A 319 -13.76 14.70 -0.82
C GLU A 319 -14.82 13.77 -1.44
N ILE A 320 -14.45 12.49 -1.66
CA ILE A 320 -15.36 11.50 -2.25
C ILE A 320 -16.48 11.17 -1.25
N LYS A 321 -17.70 11.05 -1.76
CA LYS A 321 -18.86 10.66 -0.95
C LYS A 321 -18.94 9.14 -0.80
N PRO A 322 -19.34 8.60 0.36
CA PRO A 322 -19.54 7.16 0.55
C PRO A 322 -20.47 6.52 -0.51
N GLU A 323 -21.52 7.25 -0.92
CA GLU A 323 -22.49 6.82 -1.93
C GLU A 323 -21.83 6.60 -3.31
N THR A 324 -20.76 7.34 -3.61
CA THR A 324 -19.98 7.14 -4.85
C THR A 324 -19.20 5.83 -4.80
N ILE A 325 -18.64 5.50 -3.66
CA ILE A 325 -17.95 4.20 -3.46
C ILE A 325 -18.94 3.04 -3.61
N GLU A 326 -20.12 3.15 -3.00
CA GLU A 326 -21.16 2.15 -3.13
C GLU A 326 -21.62 1.98 -4.59
N TYR A 327 -21.79 3.08 -5.32
CA TYR A 327 -22.15 3.06 -6.73
C TYR A 327 -21.11 2.30 -7.59
N ILE A 328 -19.83 2.54 -7.38
CA ILE A 328 -18.75 1.82 -8.10
C ILE A 328 -18.79 0.33 -7.77
N ILE A 329 -18.97 -0.02 -6.51
CA ILE A 329 -19.07 -1.44 -6.11
C ILE A 329 -20.23 -2.12 -6.84
N GLN A 330 -21.39 -1.47 -6.92
CA GLN A 330 -22.53 -1.96 -7.68
C GLN A 330 -22.20 -2.15 -9.17
N LEU A 331 -21.49 -1.19 -9.80
CA LEU A 331 -21.05 -1.31 -11.20
C LEU A 331 -20.11 -2.52 -11.40
N VAL A 332 -19.19 -2.74 -10.48
CA VAL A 332 -18.24 -3.87 -10.55
C VAL A 332 -18.97 -5.21 -10.33
N ARG A 333 -19.91 -5.27 -9.38
CA ARG A 333 -20.69 -6.50 -9.09
C ARG A 333 -21.69 -6.87 -10.18
N ASN A 334 -22.28 -5.88 -10.85
CA ASN A 334 -23.32 -6.11 -11.87
C ASN A 334 -22.74 -6.53 -13.23
N LYS A 335 -21.42 -6.44 -13.42
CA LYS A 335 -20.75 -6.90 -14.62
C LYS A 335 -20.27 -8.34 -14.40
N LYS A 336 -21.14 -9.29 -14.73
CA LYS A 336 -20.82 -10.72 -14.83
C LYS A 336 -20.14 -11.03 -16.16
#